data_9713af18e8eaefde1e94da07294cc8ea
#
_entry.id   9713af18e8eaefde1e94da07294cc8ea
#
_cell.length_a   1.000
_cell.length_b   1.000
_cell.length_c   1.000
_cell.angle_alpha   90.00
_cell.angle_beta   90.00
_cell.angle_gamma   90.00
#
_symmetry.space_group_name_H-M   'P 1'
#
loop_
_entity.id
_entity.type
_entity.pdbx_description
1 polymer ?
#
loop_
_entity_poly.entity_id
_entity_poly.type
_entity_poly.pdbx_seq_one_letter_code
_entity_poly.pdbx_strand_id
1 'polypeptide(L)'
;MKIFVGGLLYEWKTEMIKEQFEKYGTISSIELIPDRKPGFNKGFGYVEMPNEEEANKAISELNGIELNGKKITVSIATERKK
;
A
#
# COMPACT_ATOMS: atom_id res chain seq x y z
N MET A 1 5.93 2.58 -10.65
CA MET A 1 5.22 1.31 -10.49
C MET A 1 4.15 1.46 -9.43
N LYS A 2 2.97 1.01 -9.73
CA LYS A 2 1.85 1.12 -8.81
C LYS A 2 1.67 -0.18 -8.05
N ILE A 3 1.48 -0.08 -6.75
CA ILE A 3 1.40 -1.23 -5.86
C ILE A 3 0.05 -1.24 -5.17
N PHE A 4 -0.62 -2.38 -5.20
CA PHE A 4 -1.88 -2.56 -4.48
C PHE A 4 -1.58 -3.04 -3.06
N VAL A 5 -2.23 -2.41 -2.08
CA VAL A 5 -2.11 -2.79 -0.68
C VAL A 5 -3.51 -3.02 -0.14
N GLY A 6 -3.77 -4.23 0.33
CA GLY A 6 -5.08 -4.57 0.84
C GLY A 6 -5.01 -5.22 2.21
N GLY A 7 -6.17 -5.51 2.77
CA GLY A 7 -6.25 -6.11 4.09
C GLY A 7 -5.96 -5.14 5.21
N LEU A 8 -6.17 -3.86 4.96
CA LEU A 8 -5.86 -2.82 5.94
C LEU A 8 -7.00 -2.64 6.92
N LEU A 9 -6.65 -2.23 8.14
CA LEU A 9 -7.67 -1.79 9.07
C LEU A 9 -8.23 -0.46 8.58
N TYR A 10 -9.52 -0.32 8.66
CA TYR A 10 -10.18 0.85 8.09
C TYR A 10 -9.79 2.15 8.80
N GLU A 11 -9.23 2.06 9.99
CA GLU A 11 -8.83 3.27 10.72
C GLU A 11 -7.39 3.67 10.45
N TRP A 12 -6.64 2.90 9.66
CA TRP A 12 -5.26 3.23 9.35
C TRP A 12 -5.19 4.45 8.44
N LYS A 13 -4.11 5.20 8.60
CA LYS A 13 -3.86 6.39 7.78
C LYS A 13 -2.74 6.12 6.78
N THR A 14 -2.59 7.04 5.83
CA THR A 14 -1.54 6.90 4.82
C THR A 14 -0.16 6.83 5.44
N GLU A 15 0.04 7.53 6.55
CA GLU A 15 1.35 7.55 7.20
C GLU A 15 1.81 6.17 7.62
N MET A 16 0.89 5.36 8.07
CA MET A 16 1.24 4.02 8.50
C MET A 16 1.74 3.18 7.35
N ILE A 17 1.08 3.27 6.22
CA ILE A 17 1.49 2.54 5.04
C ILE A 17 2.80 3.10 4.50
N LYS A 18 2.92 4.43 4.50
CA LYS A 18 4.11 5.08 4.00
C LYS A 18 5.36 4.61 4.75
N GLU A 19 5.26 4.49 6.06
CA GLU A 19 6.40 4.04 6.87
C GLU A 19 6.90 2.67 6.43
N GLN A 20 5.98 1.78 6.12
CA GLN A 20 6.37 0.44 5.74
C GLN A 20 7.07 0.41 4.40
N PHE A 21 6.58 1.20 3.46
CA PHE A 21 7.16 1.19 2.12
C PHE A 21 8.42 2.00 2.01
N GLU A 22 8.56 3.04 2.83
CA GLU A 22 9.76 3.88 2.78
C GLU A 22 11.01 3.12 3.16
N LYS A 23 10.85 2.04 3.89
CA LYS A 23 12.00 1.22 4.25
C LYS A 23 12.65 0.59 3.03
N TYR A 24 11.96 0.52 1.93
CA TYR A 24 12.45 -0.17 0.74
C TYR A 24 12.76 0.76 -0.40
N GLY A 25 12.34 2.02 -0.32
CA GLY A 25 12.68 2.96 -1.37
C GLY A 25 11.82 4.19 -1.33
N THR A 26 11.97 4.98 -2.38
CA THR A 26 11.28 6.26 -2.49
C THR A 26 9.84 6.05 -2.93
N ILE A 27 8.94 6.76 -2.29
CA ILE A 27 7.53 6.73 -2.64
C ILE A 27 7.18 8.06 -3.30
N SER A 28 6.52 8.00 -4.46
CA SER A 28 6.09 9.22 -5.13
C SER A 28 4.67 9.60 -4.72
N SER A 29 3.82 8.62 -4.40
CA SER A 29 2.49 8.95 -3.92
C SER A 29 1.88 7.75 -3.21
N ILE A 30 0.92 8.04 -2.34
CA ILE A 30 0.15 7.03 -1.63
C ILE A 30 -1.30 7.47 -1.65
N GLU A 31 -2.17 6.52 -1.90
CA GLU A 31 -3.59 6.81 -1.90
C GLU A 31 -4.33 5.69 -1.18
N LEU A 32 -4.98 6.03 -0.07
CA LEU A 32 -5.91 5.11 0.58
C LEU A 32 -7.31 5.46 0.09
N ILE A 33 -8.03 4.45 -0.33
CA ILE A 33 -9.38 4.67 -0.86
C ILE A 33 -10.30 5.00 0.31
N PRO A 34 -10.93 6.16 0.30
CA PRO A 34 -11.74 6.56 1.44
C PRO A 34 -13.06 5.80 1.49
N ASP A 35 -13.49 5.55 2.72
CA ASP A 35 -14.80 4.97 2.95
C ASP A 35 -15.83 6.08 3.00
N ARG A 36 -17.10 5.68 3.10
CA ARG A 36 -18.18 6.65 3.28
C ARG A 36 -18.00 7.43 4.56
N LYS A 37 -17.51 6.77 5.60
CA LYS A 37 -17.29 7.42 6.88
C LYS A 37 -16.03 8.26 6.81
N PRO A 38 -16.10 9.54 7.14
CA PRO A 38 -14.89 10.38 7.14
C PRO A 38 -13.85 9.83 8.11
N GLY A 39 -12.61 9.84 7.66
CA GLY A 39 -11.52 9.38 8.49
C GLY A 39 -11.22 7.90 8.40
N PHE A 40 -12.00 7.16 7.61
CA PHE A 40 -11.76 5.73 7.44
C PHE A 40 -11.47 5.39 6.00
N ASN A 41 -10.75 4.29 5.78
CA ASN A 41 -10.49 3.80 4.44
C ASN A 41 -11.27 2.51 4.23
N LYS A 42 -11.33 2.08 2.96
CA LYS A 42 -12.09 0.88 2.62
C LYS A 42 -11.32 -0.41 2.85
N GLY A 43 -10.11 -0.32 3.38
CA GLY A 43 -9.31 -1.49 3.63
C GLY A 43 -8.27 -1.76 2.56
N PHE A 44 -8.12 -0.86 1.61
CA PHE A 44 -7.11 -1.01 0.57
C PHE A 44 -6.71 0.35 0.02
N GLY A 45 -5.60 0.34 -0.70
CA GLY A 45 -5.12 1.56 -1.31
C GLY A 45 -3.99 1.24 -2.27
N TYR A 46 -3.32 2.28 -2.73
CA TYR A 46 -2.25 2.15 -3.71
C TYR A 46 -1.06 2.97 -3.30
N VAL A 47 0.12 2.42 -3.59
CA VAL A 47 1.38 3.11 -3.36
C VAL A 47 2.12 3.18 -4.68
N GLU A 48 2.64 4.36 -5.01
CA GLU A 48 3.41 4.50 -6.23
C GLU A 48 4.88 4.68 -5.91
N MET A 49 5.71 3.81 -6.45
CA MET A 49 7.15 3.87 -6.29
C MET A 49 7.78 3.94 -7.66
N PRO A 50 8.56 5.01 -7.94
CA PRO A 50 9.12 5.16 -9.29
C PRO A 50 10.20 4.15 -9.65
N ASN A 51 10.88 3.61 -8.65
CA ASN A 51 11.95 2.63 -8.91
C ASN A 51 11.37 1.22 -8.87
N GLU A 52 11.48 0.52 -10.01
CA GLU A 52 10.88 -0.81 -10.11
C GLU A 52 11.52 -1.81 -9.17
N GLU A 53 12.84 -1.74 -9.02
CA GLU A 53 13.52 -2.69 -8.15
C GLU A 53 13.10 -2.51 -6.71
N GLU A 54 13.00 -1.27 -6.27
CA GLU A 54 12.56 -0.99 -4.92
C GLU A 54 11.12 -1.42 -4.72
N ALA A 55 10.28 -1.17 -5.73
CA ALA A 55 8.88 -1.55 -5.64
C ALA A 55 8.72 -3.06 -5.54
N ASN A 56 9.47 -3.80 -6.36
CA ASN A 56 9.41 -5.25 -6.32
C ASN A 56 9.88 -5.80 -4.99
N LYS A 57 10.90 -5.20 -4.43
CA LYS A 57 11.39 -5.63 -3.14
C LYS A 57 10.35 -5.37 -2.06
N ALA A 58 9.72 -4.21 -2.11
CA ALA A 58 8.68 -3.88 -1.13
C ALA A 58 7.53 -4.88 -1.22
N ILE A 59 7.12 -5.21 -2.43
CA ILE A 59 6.05 -6.17 -2.62
C ILE A 59 6.44 -7.53 -2.01
N SER A 60 7.64 -7.99 -2.33
CA SER A 60 8.09 -9.28 -1.85
C SER A 60 8.19 -9.35 -0.34
N GLU A 61 8.66 -8.27 0.27
CA GLU A 61 8.88 -8.27 1.72
C GLU A 61 7.61 -8.00 2.50
N LEU A 62 6.70 -7.21 1.95
CA LEU A 62 5.54 -6.77 2.71
C LEU A 62 4.30 -7.62 2.48
N ASN A 63 4.27 -8.38 1.39
CA ASN A 63 3.09 -9.20 1.12
C ASN A 63 2.95 -10.30 2.17
N GLY A 64 1.82 -10.29 2.85
CA GLY A 64 1.53 -11.32 3.84
C GLY A 64 2.05 -11.04 5.23
N ILE A 65 2.68 -9.90 5.45
CA ILE A 65 3.13 -9.61 6.82
C ILE A 65 1.96 -9.17 7.68
N GLU A 66 2.17 -9.27 8.98
CA GLU A 66 1.18 -8.82 9.93
C GLU A 66 1.55 -7.44 10.46
N LEU A 67 0.62 -6.51 10.34
CA LEU A 67 0.76 -5.19 10.93
C LEU A 67 -0.34 -5.04 11.97
N ASN A 68 0.06 -4.84 13.22
CA ASN A 68 -0.89 -4.67 14.32
C ASN A 68 -1.94 -5.78 14.33
N GLY A 69 -1.48 -7.01 14.08
CA GLY A 69 -2.38 -8.15 14.11
C GLY A 69 -3.19 -8.36 12.86
N LYS A 70 -2.96 -7.55 11.85
CA LYS A 70 -3.72 -7.64 10.60
C LYS A 70 -2.77 -8.05 9.46
N LYS A 71 -3.13 -9.10 8.77
CA LYS A 71 -2.31 -9.57 7.65
C LYS A 71 -2.66 -8.79 6.41
N ILE A 72 -1.65 -8.17 5.81
CA ILE A 72 -1.88 -7.34 4.63
C ILE A 72 -1.49 -8.08 3.36
N THR A 73 -2.08 -7.63 2.25
CA THR A 73 -1.77 -8.16 0.93
C THR A 73 -1.13 -7.06 0.11
N VAL A 74 0.01 -7.36 -0.48
CA VAL A 74 0.73 -6.39 -1.31
C VAL A 74 1.04 -7.05 -2.63
N SER A 75 0.64 -6.40 -3.72
CA SER A 75 0.88 -6.95 -5.04
C SER A 75 0.99 -5.82 -6.05
N ILE A 76 1.37 -6.18 -7.27
CA ILE A 76 1.45 -5.21 -8.34
C ILE A 76 0.04 -4.80 -8.75
N ALA A 77 -0.20 -3.50 -8.77
CA ALA A 77 -1.47 -2.99 -9.27
C ALA A 77 -1.31 -2.71 -10.75
N THR A 78 -1.87 -3.56 -11.57
CA THR A 78 -1.77 -3.41 -13.00
C THR A 78 -2.77 -2.40 -13.49
N GLU A 79 -2.28 -1.39 -14.19
CA GLU A 79 -3.16 -0.42 -14.79
C GLU A 79 -3.42 -0.78 -16.22
N ARG A 80 -4.70 -0.91 -16.53
CA ARG A 80 -5.08 -1.21 -17.88
C ARG A 80 -5.27 0.05 -18.65
N LYS A 81 -4.57 0.13 -19.74
CA LYS A 81 -4.78 1.24 -20.65
C LYS A 81 -5.69 0.82 -21.78
N LYS A 82 -6.60 1.67 -22.10
CA LYS A 82 -7.51 1.36 -23.18
C LYS A 82 -7.11 2.06 -24.42
#